data_e3442ce91acc072425f0c2f29777c2f2
#
_entry.id   e3442ce91acc072425f0c2f29777c2f2
#
_cell.length_a   1.000
_cell.length_b   1.000
_cell.length_c   1.000
_cell.angle_alpha   90.00
_cell.angle_beta   90.00
_cell.angle_gamma   90.00
#
_symmetry.space_group_name_H-M   'P 1'
#
loop_
_entity.id
_entity.type
_entity.pdbx_description
1 polymer ?
#
loop_
_entity_poly.entity_id
_entity_poly.type
_entity_poly.pdbx_seq_one_letter_code
_entity_poly.pdbx_strand_id
1 'polypeptide(L)'
;MHCNLFMYSSSKSNIKLADMRDSALCDRHVKCESCSQSLSFSLTCPAGFEEEEDPSTRSFFSEIISSISDVRFSHDGRYILARDYLSLKIWDVNMESRPLKTIPIHDHLRGKLCDLYENDCIFDKFECVWGGDDR
;
A
#
# COMPACT_ATOMS: atom_id res chain seq x y z
N MET A 1 20.01 6.23 5.99
CA MET A 1 19.30 4.95 5.80
C MET A 1 18.83 4.47 7.18
N HIS A 2 17.53 4.45 7.42
CA HIS A 2 16.99 3.99 8.70
C HIS A 2 16.89 2.47 8.66
N CYS A 3 17.91 1.78 9.16
CA CYS A 3 18.02 0.32 9.12
C CYS A 3 16.97 -0.44 9.96
N ASN A 4 16.07 0.26 10.66
CA ASN A 4 15.13 -0.32 11.60
C ASN A 4 13.65 -0.20 11.16
N LEU A 5 13.40 0.44 10.03
CA LEU A 5 12.06 0.55 9.47
C LEU A 5 11.78 -0.63 8.54
N PHE A 6 10.62 -1.22 8.69
CA PHE A 6 10.10 -2.19 7.74
C PHE A 6 8.66 -1.86 7.38
N MET A 7 8.22 -2.33 6.25
CA MET A 7 6.85 -2.19 5.81
C MET A 7 6.24 -3.54 5.49
N TYR A 8 4.94 -3.63 5.67
CA TYR A 8 4.16 -4.79 5.27
C TYR A 8 2.81 -4.35 4.71
N SER A 9 2.28 -5.14 3.82
CA SER A 9 0.97 -4.93 3.23
C SER A 9 -0.03 -5.94 3.74
N SER A 10 -1.30 -5.57 3.70
CA SER A 10 -2.40 -6.48 4.00
C SER A 10 -3.27 -6.71 2.76
N SER A 11 -4.11 -7.75 2.84
CA SER A 11 -5.12 -8.03 1.82
C SER A 11 -6.19 -6.93 1.69
N LYS A 12 -6.22 -5.97 2.61
CA LYS A 12 -7.18 -4.86 2.64
C LYS A 12 -6.65 -3.57 1.99
N SER A 13 -5.77 -3.69 1.01
CA SER A 13 -5.18 -2.54 0.27
C SER A 13 -4.42 -1.51 1.10
N ASN A 14 -4.06 -1.81 2.34
CA ASN A 14 -3.27 -0.91 3.16
C ASN A 14 -1.82 -1.37 3.32
N ILE A 15 -0.93 -0.39 3.46
CA ILE A 15 0.49 -0.59 3.76
C ILE A 15 0.75 -0.01 5.14
N LYS A 16 1.44 -0.76 5.96
CA LYS A 16 1.84 -0.32 7.30
C LYS A 16 3.35 -0.22 7.38
N LEU A 17 3.81 0.87 7.95
CA LEU A 17 5.21 1.14 8.25
C LEU A 17 5.44 0.95 9.74
N ALA A 18 6.43 0.19 10.12
CA ALA A 18 6.75 -0.08 11.52
C ALA A 18 8.26 0.07 11.79
N ASP A 19 8.60 0.44 13.00
CA ASP A 19 9.99 0.53 13.49
C ASP A 19 10.28 -0.66 14.41
N MET A 20 11.31 -1.42 14.12
CA MET A 20 11.72 -2.58 14.93
C MET A 20 12.21 -2.20 16.34
N ARG A 21 12.44 -0.91 16.62
CA ARG A 21 12.84 -0.42 17.93
C ARG A 21 11.66 -0.17 18.86
N ASP A 22 10.46 -0.07 18.31
CA ASP A 22 9.25 0.13 19.10
C ASP A 22 8.63 -1.22 19.50
N SER A 23 7.83 -1.22 20.57
CA SER A 23 7.21 -2.45 21.02
C SER A 23 6.23 -3.00 19.97
N ALA A 24 6.36 -4.27 19.65
CA ALA A 24 5.59 -4.96 18.62
C ALA A 24 4.11 -5.20 18.97
N LEU A 25 3.53 -4.42 19.88
CA LEU A 25 2.13 -4.51 20.24
C LEU A 25 1.26 -3.82 19.18
N CYS A 26 0.82 -4.59 18.19
CA CYS A 26 -0.10 -4.14 17.14
C CYS A 26 -1.49 -3.72 17.66
N ASP A 27 -1.81 -3.98 18.92
CA ASP A 27 -3.15 -3.77 19.49
C ASP A 27 -3.48 -2.30 19.83
N ARG A 28 -2.51 -1.40 19.76
CA ARG A 28 -2.71 0.03 20.07
C ARG A 28 -3.08 0.89 18.88
N HIS A 29 -3.42 0.31 17.73
CA HIS A 29 -3.76 1.03 16.49
C HIS A 29 -5.22 1.47 16.43
N VAL A 30 -5.93 1.48 17.53
CA VAL A 30 -7.28 1.98 17.58
C VAL A 30 -7.21 3.49 17.84
N LYS A 31 -7.40 4.27 16.76
CA LYS A 31 -7.81 5.68 16.78
C LYS A 31 -6.95 6.64 17.59
N CYS A 32 -5.94 7.20 16.97
CA CYS A 32 -5.48 8.52 17.37
C CYS A 32 -6.23 9.61 16.58
N GLU A 33 -7.44 9.92 16.98
CA GLU A 33 -8.24 11.03 16.42
C GLU A 33 -7.71 12.43 16.81
N SER A 34 -6.54 12.54 17.48
CA SER A 34 -6.07 13.79 18.06
C SER A 34 -4.65 14.20 17.72
N CYS A 35 -4.05 13.69 16.64
CA CYS A 35 -2.76 14.23 16.18
C CYS A 35 -2.92 15.28 15.08
N SER A 36 -3.73 16.31 15.36
CA SER A 36 -3.63 17.59 14.66
C SER A 36 -2.54 18.42 15.35
N GLN A 37 -1.51 18.78 14.60
CA GLN A 37 -0.46 19.72 14.95
C GLN A 37 0.68 19.20 15.84
N SER A 38 1.71 18.69 15.21
CA SER A 38 3.09 19.20 15.36
C SER A 38 4.06 18.34 14.56
N LEU A 39 4.98 18.99 13.87
CA LEU A 39 6.11 18.45 13.12
C LEU A 39 7.15 17.79 14.08
N SER A 40 6.73 16.86 14.87
CA SER A 40 7.62 15.94 15.55
C SER A 40 7.19 14.55 15.11
N PHE A 41 8.03 13.93 14.33
CA PHE A 41 7.97 12.54 13.93
C PHE A 41 7.91 11.68 15.22
N SER A 42 6.72 11.56 15.79
CA SER A 42 6.48 10.64 16.88
C SER A 42 6.30 9.26 16.28
N LEU A 43 7.36 8.49 16.33
CA LEU A 43 7.50 7.11 15.83
C LEU A 43 6.56 6.09 16.51
N THR A 44 5.53 6.54 17.20
CA THR A 44 4.66 5.69 18.02
C THR A 44 3.33 5.31 17.37
N CYS A 45 3.03 5.84 16.17
CA CYS A 45 1.89 5.38 15.38
C CYS A 45 2.42 4.85 14.04
N PRO A 46 2.21 3.58 13.69
CA PRO A 46 2.56 3.10 12.36
C PRO A 46 1.76 3.88 11.34
N ALA A 47 2.45 4.56 10.46
CA ALA A 47 1.85 5.22 9.31
C ALA A 47 1.13 4.15 8.48
N GLY A 48 -0.14 4.37 8.22
CA GLY A 48 -0.95 3.51 7.37
C GLY A 48 -1.25 4.23 6.06
N PHE A 49 -0.76 3.69 4.96
CA PHE A 49 -1.05 4.19 3.61
C PHE A 49 -2.28 3.46 3.09
N GLU A 50 -3.36 4.18 2.98
CA GLU A 50 -4.63 3.65 2.49
C GLU A 50 -5.28 4.68 1.57
N GLU A 51 -5.71 4.23 0.40
CA GLU A 51 -6.49 5.04 -0.51
C GLU A 51 -7.97 4.90 -0.16
N GLU A 52 -8.66 6.01 0.05
CA GLU A 52 -10.10 6.00 0.27
C GLU A 52 -10.80 5.53 -1.02
N GLU A 53 -11.43 4.37 -0.95
CA GLU A 53 -12.25 3.85 -2.04
C GLU A 53 -13.62 4.53 -2.03
N ASP A 54 -14.03 5.03 -3.19
CA ASP A 54 -15.38 5.55 -3.37
C ASP A 54 -16.40 4.40 -3.20
N PRO A 55 -17.33 4.50 -2.24
CA PRO A 55 -18.33 3.46 -1.99
C PRO A 55 -19.16 3.09 -3.22
N SER A 56 -19.31 4.02 -4.19
CA SER A 56 -20.08 3.82 -5.41
C SER A 56 -19.41 2.86 -6.40
N THR A 57 -18.09 2.65 -6.29
CA THR A 57 -17.30 1.79 -7.18
C THR A 57 -17.04 0.41 -6.59
N ARG A 58 -17.49 0.13 -5.37
CA ARG A 58 -17.33 -1.18 -4.73
C ARG A 58 -18.05 -2.27 -5.51
N SER A 59 -17.28 -3.23 -5.99
CA SER A 59 -17.77 -4.46 -6.61
C SER A 59 -17.33 -5.68 -5.80
N PHE A 60 -17.90 -6.84 -6.11
CA PHE A 60 -17.46 -8.10 -5.50
C PHE A 60 -15.94 -8.34 -5.63
N PHE A 61 -15.35 -7.88 -6.72
CA PHE A 61 -13.93 -8.06 -7.00
C PHE A 61 -13.03 -7.00 -6.37
N SER A 62 -13.58 -5.90 -5.83
CA SER A 62 -12.78 -4.75 -5.34
C SER A 62 -11.74 -5.17 -4.32
N GLU A 63 -12.11 -5.97 -3.33
CA GLU A 63 -11.17 -6.43 -2.30
C GLU A 63 -10.07 -7.33 -2.88
N ILE A 64 -10.38 -8.14 -3.88
CA ILE A 64 -9.42 -9.05 -4.50
C ILE A 64 -8.40 -8.27 -5.33
N ILE A 65 -8.88 -7.34 -6.18
CA ILE A 65 -8.02 -6.57 -7.09
C ILE A 65 -7.22 -5.47 -6.38
N SER A 66 -7.70 -4.97 -5.24
CA SER A 66 -7.00 -3.97 -4.43
C SER A 66 -6.00 -4.59 -3.45
N SER A 67 -6.03 -5.90 -3.27
CA SER A 67 -5.06 -6.62 -2.43
C SER A 67 -3.63 -6.38 -2.92
N ILE A 68 -2.78 -5.87 -2.03
CA ILE A 68 -1.39 -5.54 -2.36
C ILE A 68 -0.57 -6.83 -2.38
N SER A 69 0.07 -7.10 -3.51
CA SER A 69 0.89 -8.31 -3.72
C SER A 69 2.36 -8.10 -3.39
N ASP A 70 2.89 -6.90 -3.57
CA ASP A 70 4.29 -6.58 -3.26
C ASP A 70 4.45 -5.10 -2.88
N VAL A 71 5.41 -4.82 -1.98
CA VAL A 71 5.78 -3.46 -1.57
C VAL A 71 7.31 -3.34 -1.49
N ARG A 72 7.85 -2.24 -2.04
CA ARG A 72 9.29 -1.98 -2.08
C ARG A 72 9.61 -0.53 -1.74
N PHE A 73 10.62 -0.31 -0.90
CA PHE A 73 11.19 1.02 -0.73
C PHE A 73 12.01 1.43 -1.95
N SER A 74 11.99 2.72 -2.28
CA SER A 74 12.98 3.32 -3.17
C SER A 74 14.38 3.24 -2.54
N HIS A 75 15.40 3.40 -3.36
CA HIS A 75 16.79 3.34 -2.91
C HIS A 75 17.12 4.42 -1.86
N ASP A 76 16.54 5.61 -2.00
CA ASP A 76 16.67 6.70 -1.04
C ASP A 76 15.78 6.55 0.21
N GLY A 77 14.86 5.57 0.22
CA GLY A 77 13.94 5.31 1.33
C GLY A 77 12.79 6.31 1.46
N ARG A 78 12.61 7.22 0.49
CA ARG A 78 11.59 8.25 0.52
C ARG A 78 10.26 7.79 -0.05
N TYR A 79 10.30 6.93 -1.08
CA TYR A 79 9.11 6.47 -1.77
C TYR A 79 8.85 4.99 -1.51
N ILE A 80 7.58 4.63 -1.58
CA ILE A 80 7.10 3.26 -1.49
C ILE A 80 6.43 2.91 -2.80
N LEU A 81 6.85 1.82 -3.41
CA LEU A 81 6.21 1.23 -4.57
C LEU A 81 5.32 0.09 -4.09
N ALA A 82 4.04 0.15 -4.40
CA ALA A 82 3.07 -0.86 -4.07
C ALA A 82 2.45 -1.45 -5.34
N ARG A 83 2.35 -2.76 -5.42
CA ARG A 83 1.73 -3.47 -6.52
C ARG A 83 0.39 -4.06 -6.07
N ASP A 84 -0.68 -3.67 -6.72
CA ASP A 84 -1.96 -4.38 -6.67
C ASP A 84 -2.19 -5.18 -7.96
N TYR A 85 -3.36 -5.77 -8.13
CA TYR A 85 -3.64 -6.61 -9.31
C TYR A 85 -3.67 -5.81 -10.63
N LEU A 86 -4.26 -4.62 -10.64
CA LEU A 86 -4.46 -3.81 -11.84
C LEU A 86 -3.43 -2.71 -12.02
N SER A 87 -2.82 -2.21 -10.94
CA SER A 87 -2.01 -1.01 -10.97
C SER A 87 -0.74 -1.08 -10.11
N LEU A 88 0.14 -0.12 -10.33
CA LEU A 88 1.25 0.23 -9.46
C LEU A 88 0.97 1.59 -8.83
N LYS A 89 1.18 1.70 -7.53
CA LYS A 89 1.02 2.94 -6.78
C LYS A 89 2.34 3.37 -6.17
N ILE A 90 2.67 4.63 -6.32
CA ILE A 90 3.85 5.24 -5.73
C ILE A 90 3.37 6.15 -4.59
N TRP A 91 3.88 5.91 -3.40
CA TRP A 91 3.57 6.70 -2.20
C TRP A 91 4.81 7.46 -1.76
N ASP A 92 4.62 8.64 -1.16
CA ASP A 92 5.65 9.36 -0.41
C ASP A 92 5.49 8.98 1.07
N VAL A 93 6.58 8.57 1.74
CA VAL A 93 6.58 8.20 3.16
C VAL A 93 6.01 9.32 4.05
N ASN A 94 6.13 10.58 3.61
CA ASN A 94 5.61 11.74 4.33
C ASN A 94 4.14 12.07 4.00
N MET A 95 3.51 11.35 3.06
CA MET A 95 2.14 11.61 2.62
C MET A 95 1.36 10.29 2.55
N GLU A 96 0.69 9.95 3.64
CA GLU A 96 -0.04 8.68 3.77
C GLU A 96 -1.49 8.73 3.24
N SER A 97 -2.05 9.93 3.04
CA SER A 97 -3.47 10.09 2.70
C SER A 97 -3.83 9.73 1.26
N ARG A 98 -2.86 9.78 0.34
CA ARG A 98 -3.08 9.46 -1.07
C ARG A 98 -1.79 9.05 -1.76
N PRO A 99 -1.85 8.21 -2.79
CA PRO A 99 -0.69 7.90 -3.60
C PRO A 99 -0.22 9.13 -4.38
N LEU A 100 1.08 9.29 -4.53
CA LEU A 100 1.70 10.32 -5.35
C LEU A 100 1.38 10.12 -6.83
N LYS A 101 1.38 8.86 -7.25
CA LYS A 101 1.09 8.45 -8.63
C LYS A 101 0.50 7.05 -8.67
N THR A 102 -0.52 6.88 -9.50
CA THR A 102 -1.08 5.56 -9.83
C THR A 102 -0.83 5.27 -11.31
N ILE A 103 -0.24 4.13 -11.61
CA ILE A 103 0.10 3.69 -12.96
C ILE A 103 -0.73 2.45 -13.28
N PRO A 104 -1.74 2.56 -14.17
CA PRO A 104 -2.52 1.39 -14.58
C PRO A 104 -1.66 0.50 -15.47
N ILE A 105 -1.58 -0.79 -15.12
CA ILE A 105 -0.82 -1.80 -15.88
C ILE A 105 -1.78 -2.76 -16.57
N HIS A 106 -2.69 -3.33 -15.80
CA HIS A 106 -3.63 -4.34 -16.27
C HIS A 106 -5.09 -3.82 -16.32
N ASP A 107 -5.29 -2.54 -16.52
CA ASP A 107 -6.65 -1.96 -16.54
C ASP A 107 -7.54 -2.56 -17.63
N HIS A 108 -6.95 -3.05 -18.72
CA HIS A 108 -7.65 -3.79 -19.77
C HIS A 108 -8.31 -5.11 -19.28
N LEU A 109 -7.88 -5.65 -18.13
CA LEU A 109 -8.46 -6.83 -17.52
C LEU A 109 -9.73 -6.54 -16.70
N ARG A 110 -10.01 -5.26 -16.42
CA ARG A 110 -11.17 -4.85 -15.60
C ARG A 110 -12.50 -5.39 -16.12
N GLY A 111 -12.66 -5.48 -17.43
CA GLY A 111 -13.86 -6.04 -18.06
C GLY A 111 -13.94 -7.57 -18.08
N LYS A 112 -12.88 -8.26 -17.66
CA LYS A 112 -12.75 -9.73 -17.71
C LYS A 112 -12.61 -10.37 -16.32
N LEU A 113 -12.91 -9.64 -15.27
CA LEU A 113 -12.70 -10.12 -13.88
C LEU A 113 -13.50 -11.38 -13.56
N CYS A 114 -14.70 -11.56 -14.14
CA CYS A 114 -15.48 -12.77 -13.96
C CYS A 114 -14.76 -13.99 -14.54
N ASP A 115 -14.27 -13.88 -15.78
CA ASP A 115 -13.56 -14.98 -16.46
C ASP A 115 -12.26 -15.31 -15.72
N LEU A 116 -11.55 -14.30 -15.22
CA LEU A 116 -10.33 -14.46 -14.43
C LEU A 116 -10.61 -15.13 -13.09
N TYR A 117 -11.75 -14.83 -12.47
CA TYR A 117 -12.17 -15.46 -11.23
C TYR A 117 -12.54 -16.95 -11.45
N GLU A 118 -13.28 -17.26 -12.50
CA GLU A 118 -13.66 -18.64 -12.83
C GLU A 118 -12.45 -19.53 -13.15
N ASN A 119 -11.38 -18.94 -13.67
CA ASN A 119 -10.13 -19.64 -13.99
C ASN A 119 -9.06 -19.52 -12.89
N ASP A 120 -9.39 -19.00 -11.71
CA ASP A 120 -8.47 -18.77 -10.59
C ASP A 120 -7.30 -17.80 -10.88
N CYS A 121 -7.24 -17.19 -12.06
CA CYS A 121 -6.15 -16.27 -12.45
C CYS A 121 -6.19 -14.93 -11.70
N ILE A 122 -7.35 -14.55 -11.15
CA ILE A 122 -7.49 -13.30 -10.38
C ILE A 122 -6.68 -13.29 -9.07
N PHE A 123 -6.25 -14.47 -8.60
CA PHE A 123 -5.47 -14.63 -7.38
C PHE A 123 -3.96 -14.59 -7.62
N ASP A 124 -3.53 -14.39 -8.86
CA ASP A 124 -2.11 -14.26 -9.18
C ASP A 124 -1.48 -13.07 -8.46
N LYS A 125 -0.29 -13.28 -7.92
CA LYS A 125 0.48 -12.26 -7.21
C LYS A 125 1.64 -11.80 -8.08
N PHE A 126 1.68 -10.50 -8.31
CA PHE A 126 2.71 -9.86 -9.11
C PHE A 126 3.73 -9.16 -8.22
N GLU A 127 4.99 -9.27 -8.56
CA GLU A 127 6.06 -8.55 -7.91
C GLU A 127 6.33 -7.21 -8.62
N CYS A 128 7.01 -6.30 -7.92
CA CYS A 128 7.48 -5.04 -8.49
C CYS A 128 8.90 -4.73 -8.00
N VAL A 129 9.61 -3.96 -8.79
CA VAL A 129 10.97 -3.54 -8.46
C VAL A 129 11.22 -2.13 -9.01
N TRP A 130 11.98 -1.35 -8.26
CA TRP A 130 12.48 -0.07 -8.75
C TRP A 130 13.54 -0.28 -9.82
N GLY A 131 13.59 0.60 -10.84
CA GLY A 131 14.72 0.67 -11.75
C GLY A 131 15.99 1.12 -11.01
N GLY A 132 17.17 0.93 -11.63
CA GLY A 132 18.44 1.23 -10.98
C GLY A 132 18.63 2.70 -10.55
N ASP A 133 17.88 3.62 -11.15
CA ASP A 133 17.91 5.07 -10.85
C ASP A 133 16.64 5.57 -10.14
N ASP A 134 15.81 4.66 -9.62
CA ASP A 134 14.50 4.98 -8.98
C ASP A 134 13.58 5.85 -9.88
N ARG A 135 13.62 5.67 -11.19
CA ARG A 135 12.87 6.44 -12.19
C ARG A 135 11.85 5.59 -12.96
#